data_4a3a3ed61ce72303e71b10644e326d47
#
_entry.id   4a3a3ed61ce72303e71b10644e326d47
#
_cell.length_a   1.000
_cell.length_b   1.000
_cell.length_c   1.000
_cell.angle_alpha   90.00
_cell.angle_beta   90.00
_cell.angle_gamma   90.00
#
_symmetry.space_group_name_H-M   'P 1'
#
loop_
_entity.id
_entity.type
_entity.pdbx_description
1 polymer ?
#
loop_
_entity_poly.entity_id
_entity_poly.type
_entity_poly.pdbx_seq_one_letter_code
_entity_poly.pdbx_strand_id
1 'polypeptide(L)'
;MRGARGDGPGQSEDATDGPDLAPGEVSEAEQGESLRRVEAGGIPLGAERRLRELGEHGGAYTSDLSVGDFALCHQLGLRPLAQVMGSSIYQVGYQNTPWPMSAGGFMFELNFLSDAWNEVRRRALNRLALEAGHVGADAVVGVDLRTGAHDWAENSIEYVVIGTAVRHAPATQAQDADEAHGAGKHPRAGGATPHADRAAGGAPVLTELSVDDYWKLAQAGIDPLGVVAWSSAFFVRASYNTQMLGGLGGTVGFTQNQELPEYTEGFYEARELVMQRMTAQAAQLGATGVVGVRINHGIQRFSTGSGRYQQGGLMVTFHAIGTAIREREAAPLYAPQTTIDLLTQQRSATT
;
A
#
# COMPACT_ATOMS: atom_id res chain seq x y z
N MET A 1 -17.77 72.21 50.15
CA MET A 1 -18.42 72.62 48.93
C MET A 1 -17.91 71.66 47.79
N ARG A 2 -18.82 70.92 47.23
CA ARG A 2 -18.96 70.41 45.87
C ARG A 2 -17.60 70.04 45.17
N GLY A 3 -17.29 68.82 44.76
CA GLY A 3 -18.16 67.89 44.01
C GLY A 3 -17.76 67.92 42.56
N ALA A 4 -17.10 66.91 42.06
CA ALA A 4 -17.20 66.54 40.58
C ALA A 4 -16.80 65.09 40.42
N ARG A 5 -17.76 64.32 39.94
CA ARG A 5 -17.62 62.93 39.44
C ARG A 5 -16.87 62.99 38.08
N GLY A 6 -15.93 62.08 37.89
CA GLY A 6 -15.36 61.76 36.61
C GLY A 6 -15.64 60.30 36.27
N ASP A 7 -16.44 60.13 35.24
CA ASP A 7 -16.74 58.81 34.63
C ASP A 7 -15.47 58.19 34.08
N GLY A 8 -15.20 56.96 34.46
CA GLY A 8 -14.20 56.13 33.82
C GLY A 8 -14.80 55.38 32.62
N PRO A 9 -14.05 55.17 31.55
CA PRO A 9 -14.52 54.44 30.40
C PRO A 9 -14.56 52.94 30.63
N GLY A 10 -15.55 52.31 30.05
CA GLY A 10 -15.86 50.90 30.17
C GLY A 10 -14.69 50.00 29.81
N GLN A 11 -14.56 48.96 30.59
CA GLN A 11 -13.76 47.78 30.24
C GLN A 11 -14.43 47.07 29.08
N SER A 12 -13.75 47.07 27.93
CA SER A 12 -14.02 46.13 26.87
C SER A 12 -13.65 44.73 27.38
N GLU A 13 -14.61 43.85 27.46
CA GLU A 13 -14.40 42.41 27.66
C GLU A 13 -13.52 41.93 26.52
N ASP A 14 -12.28 41.66 26.90
CA ASP A 14 -11.30 41.07 26.02
C ASP A 14 -11.71 39.63 25.70
N ALA A 15 -11.73 39.34 24.43
CA ALA A 15 -11.98 38.01 23.90
C ALA A 15 -11.06 36.99 24.58
N THR A 16 -11.65 35.93 25.09
CA THR A 16 -10.96 34.77 25.66
C THR A 16 -9.96 34.23 24.65
N ASP A 17 -8.71 34.59 24.85
CA ASP A 17 -7.56 33.97 24.25
C ASP A 17 -7.55 32.51 24.74
N GLY A 18 -7.79 31.57 23.83
CA GLY A 18 -7.71 30.15 24.14
C GLY A 18 -6.30 29.79 24.59
N PRO A 19 -6.12 28.70 25.33
CA PRO A 19 -4.80 28.33 25.86
C PRO A 19 -3.78 28.29 24.72
N ASP A 20 -2.67 29.02 24.95
CA ASP A 20 -1.53 29.07 24.02
C ASP A 20 -0.89 27.65 23.99
N LEU A 21 -1.23 26.85 22.98
CA LEU A 21 -0.78 25.47 22.87
C LEU A 21 0.70 25.44 22.47
N ALA A 22 1.48 24.59 23.11
CA ALA A 22 2.88 24.39 22.74
C ALA A 22 3.00 23.90 21.28
N PRO A 23 4.11 24.20 20.57
CA PRO A 23 4.32 23.73 19.20
C PRO A 23 4.16 22.21 19.10
N GLY A 24 3.13 21.76 18.38
CA GLY A 24 2.76 20.33 18.23
C GLY A 24 1.59 19.88 19.11
N GLU A 25 1.10 20.68 20.02
CA GLU A 25 -0.15 20.42 20.76
C GLU A 25 -1.36 20.71 19.88
N VAL A 26 -2.27 19.74 19.80
CA VAL A 26 -3.53 19.83 19.06
C VAL A 26 -4.65 20.07 20.07
N SER A 27 -5.52 21.04 19.81
CA SER A 27 -6.66 21.29 20.69
C SER A 27 -7.61 20.09 20.72
N GLU A 28 -8.32 19.89 21.84
CA GLU A 28 -9.32 18.81 21.95
C GLU A 28 -10.38 18.87 20.85
N ALA A 29 -10.76 20.07 20.44
CA ALA A 29 -11.72 20.27 19.35
C ALA A 29 -11.17 19.81 17.99
N GLU A 30 -9.92 20.14 17.67
CA GLU A 30 -9.23 19.67 16.44
C GLU A 30 -9.02 18.16 16.46
N GLN A 31 -8.65 17.60 17.62
CA GLN A 31 -8.51 16.17 17.79
C GLN A 31 -9.84 15.45 17.57
N GLY A 32 -10.94 15.96 18.13
CA GLY A 32 -12.28 15.41 17.93
C GLY A 32 -12.73 15.47 16.47
N GLU A 33 -12.43 16.56 15.76
CA GLU A 33 -12.73 16.67 14.33
C GLU A 33 -11.87 15.70 13.50
N SER A 34 -10.58 15.60 13.81
CA SER A 34 -9.66 14.66 13.15
C SER A 34 -10.12 13.21 13.29
N LEU A 35 -10.59 12.81 14.48
CA LEU A 35 -11.13 11.48 14.74
C LEU A 35 -12.40 11.22 13.92
N ARG A 36 -13.34 12.15 13.88
CA ARG A 36 -14.56 12.02 13.06
C ARG A 36 -14.22 11.81 11.58
N ARG A 37 -13.22 12.52 11.05
CA ARG A 37 -12.77 12.34 9.66
C ARG A 37 -12.18 10.95 9.42
N VAL A 38 -11.34 10.47 10.34
CA VAL A 38 -10.76 9.13 10.25
C VAL A 38 -11.84 8.05 10.32
N GLU A 39 -12.85 8.21 11.18
CA GLU A 39 -14.02 7.31 11.28
C GLU A 39 -14.81 7.29 9.97
N ALA A 40 -14.99 8.43 9.33
CA ALA A 40 -15.64 8.56 8.03
C ALA A 40 -14.79 8.02 6.85
N GLY A 41 -13.57 7.52 7.11
CA GLY A 41 -12.67 6.96 6.09
C GLY A 41 -11.71 7.99 5.46
N GLY A 42 -11.75 9.24 5.92
CA GLY A 42 -10.85 10.32 5.49
C GLY A 42 -9.45 10.26 6.13
N ILE A 43 -8.66 11.30 5.85
CA ILE A 43 -7.33 11.51 6.44
C ILE A 43 -7.40 12.45 7.65
N PRO A 44 -6.46 12.35 8.60
CA PRO A 44 -6.37 13.26 9.74
C PRO A 44 -6.14 14.72 9.31
N LEU A 45 -6.66 15.67 10.09
CA LEU A 45 -6.49 17.11 9.82
C LEU A 45 -5.03 17.54 9.70
N GLY A 46 -4.14 17.00 10.51
CA GLY A 46 -2.71 17.29 10.44
C GLY A 46 -2.08 16.88 9.10
N ALA A 47 -2.49 15.72 8.56
CA ALA A 47 -2.02 15.26 7.24
C ALA A 47 -2.52 16.20 6.14
N GLU A 48 -3.81 16.57 6.16
CA GLU A 48 -4.37 17.50 5.18
C GLU A 48 -3.69 18.87 5.23
N ARG A 49 -3.44 19.42 6.43
CA ARG A 49 -2.72 20.69 6.61
C ARG A 49 -1.33 20.64 6.01
N ARG A 50 -0.54 19.62 6.35
CA ARG A 50 0.80 19.39 5.80
C ARG A 50 0.80 19.36 4.26
N LEU A 51 -0.12 18.62 3.66
CA LEU A 51 -0.20 18.49 2.19
C LEU A 51 -0.63 19.79 1.52
N ARG A 52 -1.52 20.55 2.14
CA ARG A 52 -1.94 21.87 1.66
C ARG A 52 -0.78 22.88 1.70
N GLU A 53 -0.08 22.97 2.83
CA GLU A 53 1.09 23.84 2.98
C GLU A 53 2.17 23.52 1.94
N LEU A 54 2.40 22.23 1.69
CA LEU A 54 3.35 21.78 0.67
C LEU A 54 2.93 22.21 -0.74
N GLY A 55 1.63 22.13 -1.05
CA GLY A 55 1.09 22.54 -2.34
C GLY A 55 1.10 24.05 -2.57
N GLU A 56 0.84 24.85 -1.53
CA GLU A 56 0.71 26.32 -1.62
C GLU A 56 2.06 27.04 -1.56
N HIS A 57 2.99 26.59 -0.74
CA HIS A 57 4.23 27.31 -0.44
C HIS A 57 5.47 26.73 -1.12
N GLY A 58 5.36 25.58 -1.80
CA GLY A 58 6.49 25.01 -2.53
C GLY A 58 7.70 24.69 -1.66
N GLY A 59 7.47 24.08 -0.50
CA GLY A 59 8.53 23.71 0.45
C GLY A 59 9.34 22.48 0.00
N ALA A 60 10.35 22.13 0.79
CA ALA A 60 11.08 20.89 0.63
C ALA A 60 10.12 19.70 0.87
N TYR A 61 10.03 18.81 -0.08
CA TYR A 61 9.22 17.59 0.03
C TYR A 61 10.09 16.37 0.34
N THR A 62 9.50 15.38 0.95
CA THR A 62 10.12 14.05 1.15
C THR A 62 9.61 13.08 0.10
N SER A 63 10.45 12.15 -0.32
CA SER A 63 10.05 11.05 -1.20
C SER A 63 10.69 9.75 -0.73
N ASP A 64 10.09 8.63 -1.07
CA ASP A 64 10.61 7.28 -0.80
C ASP A 64 11.42 6.74 -2.00
N LEU A 65 11.68 7.58 -2.99
CA LEU A 65 12.43 7.21 -4.18
C LEU A 65 13.91 7.05 -3.89
N SER A 66 14.53 6.04 -4.49
CA SER A 66 15.99 5.99 -4.57
C SER A 66 16.52 7.17 -5.38
N VAL A 67 17.82 7.48 -5.22
CA VAL A 67 18.46 8.54 -6.03
C VAL A 67 18.34 8.23 -7.53
N GLY A 68 18.44 6.94 -7.91
CA GLY A 68 18.27 6.50 -9.29
C GLY A 68 16.85 6.73 -9.81
N ASP A 69 15.84 6.34 -9.04
CA ASP A 69 14.43 6.57 -9.39
C ASP A 69 14.11 8.06 -9.48
N PHE A 70 14.66 8.86 -8.57
CA PHE A 70 14.48 10.31 -8.61
C PHE A 70 15.06 10.93 -9.89
N ALA A 71 16.27 10.54 -10.28
CA ALA A 71 16.89 10.99 -11.53
C ALA A 71 16.08 10.52 -12.75
N LEU A 72 15.56 9.29 -12.71
CA LEU A 72 14.73 8.74 -13.77
C LEU A 72 13.38 9.47 -13.88
N CYS A 73 12.77 9.91 -12.79
CA CYS A 73 11.58 10.77 -12.82
C CYS A 73 11.79 11.98 -13.71
N HIS A 74 12.93 12.68 -13.55
CA HIS A 74 13.24 13.85 -14.37
C HIS A 74 13.38 13.52 -15.86
N GLN A 75 13.96 12.36 -16.20
CA GLN A 75 14.10 11.93 -17.60
C GLN A 75 12.76 11.56 -18.23
N LEU A 76 11.81 11.09 -17.43
CA LEU A 76 10.48 10.68 -17.85
C LEU A 76 9.45 11.82 -17.87
N GLY A 77 9.83 13.01 -17.44
CA GLY A 77 8.91 14.11 -17.25
C GLY A 77 7.90 13.84 -16.11
N LEU A 78 8.28 13.02 -15.13
CA LEU A 78 7.54 12.83 -13.90
C LEU A 78 8.08 13.79 -12.84
N ARG A 79 7.19 14.54 -12.21
CA ARG A 79 7.54 15.42 -11.10
C ARG A 79 7.11 14.76 -9.79
N PRO A 80 8.05 14.37 -8.92
CA PRO A 80 7.71 13.98 -7.55
C PRO A 80 7.12 15.16 -6.78
N LEU A 81 6.05 14.92 -6.03
CA LEU A 81 5.32 15.95 -5.29
C LEU A 81 5.49 15.81 -3.79
N ALA A 82 5.28 14.61 -3.26
CA ALA A 82 5.36 14.31 -1.84
C ALA A 82 5.44 12.81 -1.58
N GLN A 83 6.01 12.43 -0.46
CA GLN A 83 5.73 11.14 0.15
C GLN A 83 4.33 11.17 0.72
N VAL A 84 3.51 10.18 0.37
CA VAL A 84 2.14 10.02 0.82
C VAL A 84 1.98 8.72 1.58
N MET A 85 1.05 8.69 2.54
CA MET A 85 0.83 7.57 3.42
C MET A 85 -0.66 7.32 3.62
N GLY A 86 -1.01 6.06 3.78
CA GLY A 86 -2.30 5.66 4.31
C GLY A 86 -2.10 4.62 5.39
N SER A 87 -2.78 4.76 6.51
CA SER A 87 -2.73 3.76 7.57
C SER A 87 -4.13 3.44 8.08
N SER A 88 -4.31 2.24 8.56
CA SER A 88 -5.54 1.82 9.23
C SER A 88 -5.21 0.76 10.27
N ILE A 89 -5.69 0.94 11.47
CA ILE A 89 -5.63 -0.03 12.56
C ILE A 89 -7.05 -0.48 12.85
N TYR A 90 -7.25 -1.76 12.98
CA TYR A 90 -8.57 -2.37 13.11
C TYR A 90 -8.54 -3.45 14.17
N GLN A 91 -9.50 -3.42 15.07
CA GLN A 91 -9.69 -4.49 16.03
C GLN A 91 -10.66 -5.52 15.47
N VAL A 92 -10.22 -6.77 15.39
CA VAL A 92 -11.07 -7.88 14.96
C VAL A 92 -11.89 -8.36 16.16
N GLY A 93 -13.21 -8.26 16.05
CA GLY A 93 -14.12 -8.77 17.07
C GLY A 93 -14.05 -10.29 17.17
N TYR A 94 -14.24 -10.80 18.39
CA TYR A 94 -14.34 -12.24 18.60
C TYR A 94 -15.58 -12.79 17.89
N GLN A 95 -15.37 -13.82 17.07
CA GLN A 95 -16.44 -14.50 16.35
C GLN A 95 -16.52 -15.95 16.83
N ASN A 96 -17.68 -16.36 17.27
CA ASN A 96 -17.96 -17.76 17.61
C ASN A 96 -18.26 -18.52 16.31
N THR A 97 -17.23 -19.08 15.70
CA THR A 97 -17.39 -19.85 14.46
C THR A 97 -17.85 -21.26 14.80
N PRO A 98 -18.99 -21.75 14.27
CA PRO A 98 -19.39 -23.13 14.43
C PRO A 98 -18.39 -24.04 13.69
N TRP A 99 -17.78 -24.94 14.44
CA TRP A 99 -16.75 -25.85 13.93
C TRP A 99 -17.35 -27.20 13.59
N PRO A 100 -16.96 -27.79 12.45
CA PRO A 100 -17.38 -29.17 12.17
C PRO A 100 -16.73 -30.11 13.19
N MET A 101 -17.56 -30.89 13.88
CA MET A 101 -17.10 -31.89 14.84
C MET A 101 -16.73 -33.18 14.10
N SER A 102 -15.68 -33.13 13.26
CA SER A 102 -15.16 -34.31 12.58
C SER A 102 -13.83 -34.77 13.21
N ALA A 103 -13.61 -36.07 13.32
CA ALA A 103 -12.37 -36.65 13.78
C ALA A 103 -11.24 -36.55 12.70
N GLY A 104 -11.61 -36.29 11.45
CA GLY A 104 -10.71 -36.10 10.34
C GLY A 104 -10.08 -34.70 10.30
N GLY A 105 -9.07 -34.52 9.46
CA GLY A 105 -8.55 -33.22 9.10
C GLY A 105 -9.60 -32.38 8.36
N PHE A 106 -9.56 -31.09 8.51
CA PHE A 106 -10.38 -30.16 7.73
C PHE A 106 -9.68 -28.82 7.57
N MET A 107 -10.04 -28.12 6.52
CA MET A 107 -9.49 -26.80 6.21
C MET A 107 -10.57 -25.90 5.63
N PHE A 108 -10.53 -24.62 5.93
CA PHE A 108 -11.46 -23.61 5.40
C PHE A 108 -10.97 -22.19 5.64
N GLU A 109 -11.48 -21.25 4.84
CA GLU A 109 -11.24 -19.84 5.04
C GLU A 109 -11.94 -19.32 6.30
N LEU A 110 -11.21 -18.54 7.08
CA LEU A 110 -11.75 -17.74 8.18
C LEU A 110 -12.26 -16.41 7.62
N ASN A 111 -13.43 -16.44 6.99
CA ASN A 111 -13.98 -15.29 6.25
C ASN A 111 -13.97 -14.00 7.07
N PHE A 112 -14.33 -14.05 8.34
CA PHE A 112 -14.35 -12.88 9.21
C PHE A 112 -12.97 -12.21 9.37
N LEU A 113 -11.89 -13.01 9.40
CA LEU A 113 -10.53 -12.50 9.43
C LEU A 113 -10.09 -12.00 8.06
N SER A 114 -10.36 -12.77 7.01
CA SER A 114 -10.08 -12.36 5.63
C SER A 114 -10.77 -11.03 5.30
N ASP A 115 -12.03 -10.87 5.66
CA ASP A 115 -12.81 -9.65 5.43
C ASP A 115 -12.23 -8.47 6.24
N ALA A 116 -11.86 -8.68 7.50
CA ALA A 116 -11.23 -7.66 8.32
C ALA A 116 -9.89 -7.20 7.70
N TRP A 117 -9.00 -8.12 7.31
CA TRP A 117 -7.74 -7.82 6.64
C TRP A 117 -7.96 -7.02 5.35
N ASN A 118 -8.92 -7.42 4.53
CA ASN A 118 -9.22 -6.76 3.27
C ASN A 118 -9.82 -5.36 3.47
N GLU A 119 -10.67 -5.18 4.49
CA GLU A 119 -11.25 -3.88 4.82
C GLU A 119 -10.18 -2.89 5.33
N VAL A 120 -9.31 -3.32 6.24
CA VAL A 120 -8.23 -2.47 6.77
C VAL A 120 -7.29 -2.02 5.66
N ARG A 121 -6.90 -2.95 4.77
CA ARG A 121 -6.08 -2.64 3.59
C ARG A 121 -6.78 -1.65 2.67
N ARG A 122 -8.06 -1.87 2.36
CA ARG A 122 -8.84 -0.97 1.52
C ARG A 122 -8.87 0.46 2.09
N ARG A 123 -9.05 0.60 3.41
CA ARG A 123 -9.01 1.91 4.08
C ARG A 123 -7.64 2.56 3.98
N ALA A 124 -6.56 1.81 4.18
CA ALA A 124 -5.20 2.32 4.05
C ALA A 124 -4.91 2.80 2.62
N LEU A 125 -5.24 1.99 1.60
CA LEU A 125 -5.07 2.37 0.20
C LEU A 125 -5.92 3.59 -0.19
N ASN A 126 -7.15 3.68 0.29
CA ASN A 126 -8.00 4.85 0.04
C ASN A 126 -7.41 6.13 0.65
N ARG A 127 -6.85 6.06 1.87
CA ARG A 127 -6.20 7.22 2.50
C ARG A 127 -4.96 7.64 1.74
N LEU A 128 -4.16 6.69 1.25
CA LEU A 128 -3.03 6.97 0.36
C LEU A 128 -3.47 7.72 -0.90
N ALA A 129 -4.56 7.25 -1.53
CA ALA A 129 -5.13 7.91 -2.72
C ALA A 129 -5.66 9.31 -2.41
N LEU A 130 -6.28 9.51 -1.23
CA LEU A 130 -6.74 10.83 -0.77
C LEU A 130 -5.56 11.79 -0.57
N GLU A 131 -4.50 11.37 0.12
CA GLU A 131 -3.30 12.20 0.28
C GLU A 131 -2.69 12.58 -1.06
N ALA A 132 -2.55 11.62 -1.98
CA ALA A 132 -2.05 11.87 -3.33
C ALA A 132 -2.96 12.83 -4.12
N GLY A 133 -4.28 12.70 -3.96
CA GLY A 133 -5.25 13.63 -4.55
C GLY A 133 -5.09 15.06 -4.02
N HIS A 134 -4.82 15.25 -2.73
CA HIS A 134 -4.61 16.58 -2.14
C HIS A 134 -3.40 17.33 -2.71
N VAL A 135 -2.35 16.63 -3.11
CA VAL A 135 -1.20 17.24 -3.79
C VAL A 135 -1.36 17.27 -5.31
N GLY A 136 -2.51 16.81 -5.83
CA GLY A 136 -2.84 16.79 -7.25
C GLY A 136 -1.94 15.84 -8.05
N ALA A 137 -1.65 14.67 -7.51
CA ALA A 137 -0.88 13.65 -8.20
C ALA A 137 -1.71 12.91 -9.25
N ASP A 138 -1.05 12.48 -10.32
CA ASP A 138 -1.63 11.59 -11.34
C ASP A 138 -1.42 10.13 -10.97
N ALA A 139 -0.34 9.82 -10.27
CA ALA A 139 -0.02 8.48 -9.81
C ALA A 139 0.76 8.48 -8.49
N VAL A 140 0.76 7.32 -7.83
CA VAL A 140 1.66 7.01 -6.71
C VAL A 140 2.50 5.80 -7.12
N VAL A 141 3.82 5.99 -7.12
CA VAL A 141 4.80 4.95 -7.47
C VAL A 141 5.48 4.40 -6.22
N GLY A 142 6.00 3.19 -6.31
CA GLY A 142 6.71 2.55 -5.22
C GLY A 142 5.83 2.28 -4.00
N VAL A 143 4.53 1.96 -4.19
CA VAL A 143 3.63 1.67 -3.07
C VAL A 143 4.15 0.46 -2.30
N ASP A 144 4.58 0.68 -1.08
CA ASP A 144 5.00 -0.36 -0.14
C ASP A 144 3.90 -0.60 0.90
N LEU A 145 3.44 -1.85 0.97
CA LEU A 145 2.39 -2.28 1.87
C LEU A 145 3.01 -3.04 3.04
N ARG A 146 2.88 -2.49 4.24
CA ARG A 146 3.35 -3.11 5.48
C ARG A 146 2.17 -3.54 6.34
N THR A 147 2.30 -4.73 6.90
CA THR A 147 1.33 -5.27 7.85
C THR A 147 2.00 -5.42 9.21
N GLY A 148 1.30 -5.05 10.27
CA GLY A 148 1.77 -5.21 11.65
C GLY A 148 0.73 -5.90 12.51
N ALA A 149 1.21 -6.66 13.49
CA ALA A 149 0.44 -7.10 14.64
C ALA A 149 1.04 -6.40 15.88
N HIS A 150 0.19 -5.92 16.75
CA HIS A 150 0.62 -5.16 17.92
C HIS A 150 0.45 -5.96 19.20
N ASP A 151 1.49 -6.03 20.01
CA ASP A 151 1.45 -6.68 21.31
C ASP A 151 0.54 -5.95 22.33
N TRP A 152 0.27 -4.65 22.10
CA TRP A 152 -0.55 -3.84 22.98
C TRP A 152 -2.07 -4.05 22.81
N ALA A 153 -2.49 -4.66 21.71
CA ALA A 153 -3.90 -4.94 21.47
C ALA A 153 -4.06 -6.33 20.82
N GLU A 154 -4.49 -7.30 21.63
CA GLU A 154 -4.84 -8.62 21.13
C GLU A 154 -5.90 -8.50 20.02
N ASN A 155 -5.71 -9.24 18.93
CA ASN A 155 -6.57 -9.22 17.73
C ASN A 155 -6.64 -7.88 16.98
N SER A 156 -5.63 -7.03 17.10
CA SER A 156 -5.49 -5.87 16.23
C SER A 156 -4.72 -6.21 14.96
N ILE A 157 -5.15 -5.64 13.87
CA ILE A 157 -4.47 -5.67 12.57
C ILE A 157 -4.18 -4.25 12.12
N GLU A 158 -2.98 -4.07 11.58
CA GLU A 158 -2.53 -2.81 11.02
C GLU A 158 -2.12 -2.97 9.56
N TYR A 159 -2.49 -1.98 8.76
CA TYR A 159 -1.91 -1.74 7.45
C TYR A 159 -1.38 -0.32 7.37
N VAL A 160 -0.13 -0.21 6.93
CA VAL A 160 0.49 1.05 6.53
C VAL A 160 0.92 0.92 5.08
N VAL A 161 0.55 1.88 4.28
CA VAL A 161 0.97 2.00 2.87
C VAL A 161 1.66 3.34 2.69
N ILE A 162 2.81 3.31 2.05
CA ILE A 162 3.64 4.48 1.77
C ILE A 162 4.00 4.46 0.29
N GLY A 163 4.14 5.62 -0.31
CA GLY A 163 4.59 5.75 -1.69
C GLY A 163 4.90 7.19 -2.04
N THR A 164 5.40 7.43 -3.23
CA THR A 164 5.69 8.77 -3.72
C THR A 164 4.64 9.21 -4.76
N ALA A 165 3.95 10.29 -4.44
CA ALA A 165 3.02 10.96 -5.34
C ALA A 165 3.78 11.65 -6.47
N VAL A 166 3.40 11.38 -7.72
CA VAL A 166 4.02 11.94 -8.91
C VAL A 166 2.99 12.56 -9.84
N ARG A 167 3.41 13.57 -10.59
CA ARG A 167 2.60 14.23 -11.63
C ARG A 167 3.36 14.22 -12.94
N HIS A 168 2.65 14.00 -14.04
CA HIS A 168 3.23 14.17 -15.37
C HIS A 168 3.47 15.66 -15.66
N ALA A 169 4.68 16.00 -16.09
CA ALA A 169 4.96 17.36 -16.55
C ALA A 169 4.16 17.64 -17.82
N PRO A 170 3.55 18.82 -17.96
CA PRO A 170 2.91 19.20 -19.22
C PRO A 170 3.92 19.15 -20.37
N ALA A 171 3.48 18.69 -21.54
CA ALA A 171 4.33 18.46 -22.72
C ALA A 171 5.19 19.67 -23.12
N THR A 172 4.74 20.88 -22.82
CA THR A 172 5.46 22.13 -23.09
C THR A 172 6.74 22.29 -22.28
N GLN A 173 6.73 21.89 -21.00
CA GLN A 173 7.94 22.00 -20.14
C GLN A 173 8.98 20.90 -20.44
N ALA A 174 8.55 19.80 -21.02
CA ALA A 174 9.44 18.73 -21.45
C ALA A 174 10.28 19.13 -22.67
N GLN A 175 9.83 20.09 -23.48
CA GLN A 175 10.57 20.62 -24.64
C GLN A 175 11.65 21.62 -24.22
N ASP A 176 11.35 22.50 -23.27
CA ASP A 176 12.29 23.51 -22.79
C ASP A 176 13.50 22.91 -22.04
N ALA A 177 13.33 21.77 -21.39
CA ALA A 177 14.40 21.07 -20.68
C ALA A 177 15.40 20.40 -21.64
N ASP A 178 14.99 19.96 -22.83
CA ASP A 178 15.86 19.40 -23.86
C ASP A 178 16.72 20.46 -24.55
N GLU A 179 16.18 21.68 -24.73
CA GLU A 179 16.94 22.79 -25.33
C GLU A 179 18.01 23.35 -24.39
N ALA A 180 17.76 23.31 -23.06
CA ALA A 180 18.66 23.83 -22.06
C ALA A 180 19.92 22.95 -21.80
N HIS A 181 19.89 21.66 -22.12
CA HIS A 181 20.94 20.71 -21.74
C HIS A 181 21.81 20.22 -22.90
N GLY A 182 21.60 20.64 -24.15
CA GLY A 182 22.51 20.37 -25.28
C GLY A 182 22.94 18.90 -25.45
N ALA A 183 22.26 17.98 -24.83
CA ALA A 183 22.64 16.58 -24.74
C ALA A 183 22.08 15.79 -25.90
N GLY A 184 22.93 14.97 -26.46
CA GLY A 184 22.71 14.20 -27.67
C GLY A 184 21.34 13.50 -27.70
N LYS A 185 20.78 13.44 -28.89
CA LYS A 185 19.51 12.81 -29.24
C LYS A 185 19.44 11.38 -28.71
N HIS A 186 19.00 11.23 -27.48
CA HIS A 186 18.40 9.97 -27.07
C HIS A 186 17.05 9.87 -27.78
N PRO A 187 16.74 8.75 -28.42
CA PRO A 187 15.42 8.57 -29.03
C PRO A 187 14.37 8.70 -27.91
N ARG A 188 13.68 9.83 -27.89
CA ARG A 188 12.44 9.93 -27.11
C ARG A 188 11.56 8.77 -27.58
N ALA A 189 11.21 7.90 -26.64
CA ALA A 189 10.11 7.03 -26.87
C ALA A 189 8.89 7.91 -27.19
N GLY A 190 8.52 7.98 -28.45
CA GLY A 190 7.29 8.63 -28.91
C GLY A 190 6.03 7.89 -28.47
N GLY A 191 6.10 7.21 -27.34
CA GLY A 191 4.97 6.57 -26.70
C GLY A 191 4.23 7.60 -25.87
N ALA A 192 2.93 7.73 -26.09
CA ALA A 192 2.03 8.46 -25.22
C ALA A 192 2.33 8.08 -23.76
N THR A 193 2.55 9.06 -22.91
CA THR A 193 2.72 8.84 -21.47
C THR A 193 1.53 8.01 -20.99
N PRO A 194 1.77 6.93 -20.22
CA PRO A 194 0.66 6.17 -19.63
C PRO A 194 -0.25 7.17 -18.91
N HIS A 195 -1.54 7.13 -19.20
CA HIS A 195 -2.55 8.04 -18.63
C HIS A 195 -2.59 9.50 -19.12
N ALA A 196 -1.92 9.90 -20.19
CA ALA A 196 -2.09 11.22 -20.78
C ALA A 196 -3.57 11.52 -21.17
N ASP A 197 -4.36 10.48 -21.41
CA ASP A 197 -5.79 10.58 -21.75
C ASP A 197 -6.72 10.61 -20.52
N ARG A 198 -6.16 10.53 -19.30
CA ARG A 198 -6.99 10.64 -18.09
C ARG A 198 -7.38 12.09 -17.90
N ALA A 199 -8.68 12.36 -17.90
CA ALA A 199 -9.22 13.70 -17.63
C ALA A 199 -8.61 14.24 -16.32
N ALA A 200 -8.09 15.45 -16.36
CA ALA A 200 -7.57 16.14 -15.19
C ALA A 200 -8.61 16.09 -14.06
N GLY A 201 -8.29 15.46 -12.93
CA GLY A 201 -9.18 15.30 -11.78
C GLY A 201 -9.64 13.86 -11.49
N GLY A 202 -9.14 12.86 -12.21
CA GLY A 202 -9.35 11.44 -11.85
C GLY A 202 -8.58 11.03 -10.60
N ALA A 203 -9.02 9.97 -9.90
CA ALA A 203 -8.26 9.41 -8.78
C ALA A 203 -6.85 8.96 -9.23
N PRO A 204 -5.80 9.20 -8.42
CA PRO A 204 -4.43 8.82 -8.78
C PRO A 204 -4.29 7.31 -8.95
N VAL A 205 -3.46 6.88 -9.91
CA VAL A 205 -3.13 5.46 -10.09
C VAL A 205 -2.12 5.05 -9.05
N LEU A 206 -2.48 4.07 -8.23
CA LEU A 206 -1.56 3.49 -7.27
C LEU A 206 -0.80 2.34 -7.93
N THR A 207 0.52 2.29 -7.78
CA THR A 207 1.33 1.19 -8.28
C THR A 207 2.48 0.87 -7.32
N GLU A 208 2.75 -0.41 -7.10
CA GLU A 208 3.90 -0.86 -6.33
C GLU A 208 5.21 -0.86 -7.14
N LEU A 209 5.10 -0.60 -8.43
CA LEU A 209 6.24 -0.58 -9.33
C LEU A 209 7.19 0.56 -8.95
N SER A 210 8.49 0.30 -9.04
CA SER A 210 9.49 1.36 -9.02
C SER A 210 9.30 2.29 -10.23
N VAL A 211 9.92 3.45 -10.22
CA VAL A 211 9.88 4.36 -11.37
C VAL A 211 10.48 3.69 -12.62
N ASP A 212 11.54 2.90 -12.43
CA ASP A 212 12.18 2.15 -13.51
C ASP A 212 11.26 1.09 -14.13
N ASP A 213 10.56 0.33 -13.30
CA ASP A 213 9.60 -0.66 -13.79
C ASP A 213 8.38 0.00 -14.45
N TYR A 214 7.88 1.09 -13.88
CA TYR A 214 6.82 1.90 -14.47
C TYR A 214 7.21 2.40 -15.86
N TRP A 215 8.46 2.87 -16.01
CA TRP A 215 9.00 3.30 -17.29
C TRP A 215 9.12 2.15 -18.30
N LYS A 216 9.65 0.99 -17.88
CA LYS A 216 9.77 -0.19 -18.74
C LYS A 216 8.42 -0.64 -19.29
N LEU A 217 7.37 -0.64 -18.47
CA LEU A 217 6.01 -0.94 -18.91
C LEU A 217 5.52 0.09 -19.93
N ALA A 218 5.75 1.37 -19.68
CA ALA A 218 5.39 2.43 -20.61
C ALA A 218 6.07 2.26 -21.98
N GLN A 219 7.36 1.90 -21.99
CA GLN A 219 8.11 1.60 -23.21
C GLN A 219 7.57 0.37 -23.95
N ALA A 220 7.14 -0.63 -23.21
CA ALA A 220 6.53 -1.83 -23.77
C ALA A 220 5.07 -1.61 -24.23
N GLY A 221 4.52 -0.41 -24.08
CA GLY A 221 3.13 -0.11 -24.41
C GLY A 221 2.13 -0.77 -23.47
N ILE A 222 2.51 -0.94 -22.22
CA ILE A 222 1.69 -1.56 -21.18
C ILE A 222 1.28 -0.48 -20.18
N ASP A 223 -0.02 -0.37 -19.91
CA ASP A 223 -0.57 0.58 -18.96
C ASP A 223 -0.78 -0.07 -17.58
N PRO A 224 -0.19 0.44 -16.51
CA PRO A 224 -0.57 0.07 -15.16
C PRO A 224 -1.94 0.67 -14.84
N LEU A 225 -2.86 -0.16 -14.36
CA LEU A 225 -4.24 0.24 -14.06
C LEU A 225 -4.47 0.56 -12.58
N GLY A 226 -3.69 -0.08 -11.71
CA GLY A 226 -3.76 0.13 -10.27
C GLY A 226 -3.27 -1.07 -9.48
N VAL A 227 -3.09 -0.85 -8.18
CA VAL A 227 -2.76 -1.90 -7.22
C VAL A 227 -3.95 -2.84 -7.07
N VAL A 228 -3.68 -4.13 -7.17
CA VAL A 228 -4.58 -5.20 -6.78
C VAL A 228 -3.95 -5.99 -5.63
N ALA A 229 -4.75 -6.32 -4.64
CA ALA A 229 -4.23 -7.01 -3.48
C ALA A 229 -5.34 -7.79 -2.78
N TRP A 230 -4.98 -8.93 -2.18
CA TRP A 230 -5.90 -9.73 -1.38
C TRP A 230 -5.20 -10.33 -0.17
N SER A 231 -5.96 -10.51 0.89
CA SER A 231 -5.51 -11.19 2.10
C SER A 231 -6.49 -12.29 2.45
N SER A 232 -5.97 -13.42 2.86
CA SER A 232 -6.78 -14.56 3.32
C SER A 232 -6.21 -15.09 4.63
N ALA A 233 -7.09 -15.45 5.54
CA ALA A 233 -6.80 -16.24 6.72
C ALA A 233 -7.44 -17.61 6.54
N PHE A 234 -6.65 -18.66 6.57
CA PHE A 234 -7.07 -20.02 6.30
C PHE A 234 -6.75 -20.91 7.48
N PHE A 235 -7.76 -21.61 7.99
CA PHE A 235 -7.58 -22.54 9.09
C PHE A 235 -7.33 -23.94 8.56
N VAL A 236 -6.31 -24.58 9.10
CA VAL A 236 -5.96 -25.97 8.77
C VAL A 236 -5.90 -26.76 10.07
N ARG A 237 -6.71 -27.80 10.17
CA ARG A 237 -6.62 -28.80 11.20
C ARG A 237 -6.22 -30.11 10.58
N ALA A 238 -5.06 -30.58 10.96
CA ALA A 238 -4.59 -31.89 10.55
C ALA A 238 -5.34 -33.02 11.29
N SER A 239 -5.37 -34.20 10.69
CA SER A 239 -5.88 -35.42 11.33
C SER A 239 -5.08 -35.75 12.60
N TYR A 240 -5.66 -36.58 13.44
CA TYR A 240 -5.00 -37.02 14.68
C TYR A 240 -3.61 -37.62 14.41
N ASN A 241 -3.48 -38.40 13.35
CA ASN A 241 -2.21 -39.01 12.98
C ASN A 241 -1.14 -37.98 12.67
N THR A 242 -1.46 -36.98 11.84
CA THR A 242 -0.54 -35.88 11.50
C THR A 242 -0.22 -35.01 12.72
N GLN A 243 -1.20 -34.78 13.62
CA GLN A 243 -0.97 -34.03 14.86
C GLN A 243 0.01 -34.76 15.79
N MET A 244 -0.13 -36.07 15.92
CA MET A 244 0.78 -36.91 16.70
C MET A 244 2.17 -36.94 16.06
N LEU A 245 2.26 -37.02 14.74
CA LEU A 245 3.49 -36.97 13.96
C LEU A 245 4.18 -35.61 14.07
N GLY A 246 3.44 -34.50 14.04
CA GLY A 246 3.99 -33.12 14.08
C GLY A 246 4.36 -32.60 15.47
N GLY A 247 4.25 -33.41 16.53
CA GLY A 247 4.56 -32.98 17.91
C GLY A 247 3.60 -31.94 18.49
N LEU A 248 2.46 -31.66 17.83
CA LEU A 248 1.45 -30.71 18.28
C LEU A 248 0.58 -31.27 19.44
N GLY A 249 0.62 -32.55 19.70
CA GLY A 249 -0.18 -33.21 20.74
C GLY A 249 0.46 -34.41 21.42
N GLY A 250 1.72 -34.75 21.17
CA GLY A 250 2.30 -36.00 21.68
C GLY A 250 3.73 -35.88 22.18
N THR A 251 4.02 -36.64 23.26
CA THR A 251 5.31 -36.81 23.88
C THR A 251 6.21 -37.84 23.17
N VAL A 252 5.79 -38.33 22.01
CA VAL A 252 6.56 -39.35 21.26
C VAL A 252 7.51 -38.64 20.30
N GLY A 253 8.75 -38.57 20.64
CA GLY A 253 9.83 -38.04 19.80
C GLY A 253 9.95 -38.84 18.49
N PHE A 254 9.76 -38.17 17.37
CA PHE A 254 10.01 -38.76 16.06
C PHE A 254 11.50 -38.70 15.73
N THR A 255 12.02 -39.79 15.24
CA THR A 255 13.41 -39.96 14.82
C THR A 255 13.58 -39.75 13.31
N GLN A 256 12.50 -39.46 12.56
CA GLN A 256 12.53 -39.32 11.10
C GLN A 256 11.94 -37.99 10.65
N ASN A 257 12.59 -37.37 9.65
CA ASN A 257 12.03 -36.22 8.97
C ASN A 257 10.83 -36.65 8.12
N GLN A 258 9.73 -35.96 8.25
CA GLN A 258 8.50 -36.27 7.54
C GLN A 258 7.76 -35.01 7.13
N GLU A 259 7.24 -35.00 5.94
CA GLU A 259 6.29 -33.97 5.49
C GLU A 259 4.96 -34.10 6.25
N LEU A 260 4.29 -32.97 6.46
CA LEU A 260 2.97 -32.85 7.04
C LEU A 260 1.97 -32.49 5.94
N PRO A 261 1.44 -33.47 5.17
CA PRO A 261 0.76 -33.23 3.89
C PRO A 261 -0.48 -32.36 4.03
N GLU A 262 -1.28 -32.51 5.09
CA GLU A 262 -2.48 -31.70 5.29
C GLU A 262 -2.17 -30.23 5.52
N TYR A 263 -1.04 -29.92 6.17
CA TYR A 263 -0.60 -28.53 6.30
C TYR A 263 -0.05 -27.97 4.98
N THR A 264 0.69 -28.78 4.24
CA THR A 264 1.18 -28.43 2.91
C THR A 264 0.00 -28.13 1.97
N GLU A 265 -1.01 -29.01 1.93
CA GLU A 265 -2.22 -28.80 1.15
C GLU A 265 -2.94 -27.50 1.54
N GLY A 266 -3.10 -27.26 2.84
CA GLY A 266 -3.73 -26.02 3.33
C GLY A 266 -3.00 -24.74 2.92
N PHE A 267 -1.68 -24.81 2.76
CA PHE A 267 -0.89 -23.70 2.20
C PHE A 267 -1.20 -23.43 0.73
N TYR A 268 -1.30 -24.48 -0.07
CA TYR A 268 -1.64 -24.37 -1.48
C TYR A 268 -3.05 -23.82 -1.67
N GLU A 269 -4.02 -24.32 -0.91
CA GLU A 269 -5.42 -23.85 -0.95
C GLU A 269 -5.52 -22.36 -0.56
N ALA A 270 -4.85 -21.97 0.52
CA ALA A 270 -4.85 -20.58 0.97
C ALA A 270 -4.23 -19.64 -0.08
N ARG A 271 -3.12 -20.07 -0.71
CA ARG A 271 -2.48 -19.32 -1.79
C ARG A 271 -3.41 -19.20 -3.01
N GLU A 272 -3.98 -20.32 -3.46
CA GLU A 272 -4.85 -20.35 -4.63
C GLU A 272 -6.06 -19.43 -4.46
N LEU A 273 -6.67 -19.41 -3.29
CA LEU A 273 -7.77 -18.53 -2.97
C LEU A 273 -7.38 -17.05 -3.10
N VAL A 274 -6.20 -16.65 -2.58
CA VAL A 274 -5.70 -15.30 -2.69
C VAL A 274 -5.45 -14.91 -4.15
N MET A 275 -4.82 -15.79 -4.92
CA MET A 275 -4.53 -15.53 -6.33
C MET A 275 -5.81 -15.40 -7.16
N GLN A 276 -6.79 -16.26 -6.91
CA GLN A 276 -8.09 -16.20 -7.58
C GLN A 276 -8.82 -14.88 -7.31
N ARG A 277 -8.84 -14.44 -6.05
CA ARG A 277 -9.49 -13.18 -5.66
C ARG A 277 -8.77 -11.96 -6.22
N MET A 278 -7.43 -11.98 -6.23
CA MET A 278 -6.61 -10.91 -6.79
C MET A 278 -6.78 -10.80 -8.32
N THR A 279 -6.81 -11.92 -9.04
CA THR A 279 -7.08 -11.92 -10.49
C THR A 279 -8.50 -11.48 -10.81
N ALA A 280 -9.48 -11.83 -9.99
CA ALA A 280 -10.84 -11.32 -10.13
C ALA A 280 -10.92 -9.80 -9.95
N GLN A 281 -10.18 -9.24 -9.00
CA GLN A 281 -10.07 -7.79 -8.82
C GLN A 281 -9.39 -7.12 -10.03
N ALA A 282 -8.33 -7.71 -10.57
CA ALA A 282 -7.66 -7.22 -11.77
C ALA A 282 -8.60 -7.22 -12.99
N ALA A 283 -9.39 -8.28 -13.15
CA ALA A 283 -10.37 -8.38 -14.23
C ALA A 283 -11.44 -7.27 -14.15
N GLN A 284 -11.86 -6.87 -12.94
CA GLN A 284 -12.78 -5.73 -12.75
C GLN A 284 -12.19 -4.39 -13.22
N LEU A 285 -10.86 -4.26 -13.19
CA LEU A 285 -10.16 -3.09 -13.72
C LEU A 285 -9.94 -3.18 -15.25
N GLY A 286 -10.36 -4.25 -15.89
CA GLY A 286 -10.11 -4.51 -17.32
C GLY A 286 -8.65 -4.85 -17.61
N ALA A 287 -7.95 -5.45 -16.65
CA ALA A 287 -6.56 -5.85 -16.78
C ALA A 287 -6.42 -7.13 -17.63
N THR A 288 -5.32 -7.23 -18.37
CA THR A 288 -4.89 -8.45 -19.08
C THR A 288 -3.97 -9.32 -18.23
N GLY A 289 -3.38 -8.74 -17.16
CA GLY A 289 -2.48 -9.45 -16.26
C GLY A 289 -2.17 -8.67 -14.99
N VAL A 290 -1.40 -9.30 -14.10
CA VAL A 290 -0.88 -8.69 -12.88
C VAL A 290 0.62 -8.93 -12.83
N VAL A 291 1.39 -7.88 -12.60
CA VAL A 291 2.87 -7.94 -12.51
C VAL A 291 3.34 -7.50 -11.13
N GLY A 292 4.59 -7.81 -10.82
CA GLY A 292 5.21 -7.42 -9.55
C GLY A 292 4.58 -8.11 -8.33
N VAL A 293 3.95 -9.28 -8.50
CA VAL A 293 3.24 -9.94 -7.40
C VAL A 293 4.19 -10.32 -6.27
N ARG A 294 3.98 -9.68 -5.12
CA ARG A 294 4.66 -10.02 -3.87
C ARG A 294 3.70 -10.74 -2.95
N ILE A 295 4.15 -11.87 -2.41
CA ILE A 295 3.37 -12.69 -1.48
C ILE A 295 4.10 -12.72 -0.14
N ASN A 296 3.39 -12.34 0.90
CA ASN A 296 3.82 -12.53 2.28
C ASN A 296 2.88 -13.53 2.95
N HIS A 297 3.42 -14.42 3.77
CA HIS A 297 2.63 -15.39 4.49
C HIS A 297 3.06 -15.49 5.95
N GLY A 298 2.11 -15.84 6.80
CA GLY A 298 2.33 -16.11 8.21
C GLY A 298 1.68 -17.41 8.64
N ILE A 299 2.23 -18.03 9.66
CA ILE A 299 1.64 -19.19 10.30
C ILE A 299 1.60 -18.93 11.79
N GLN A 300 0.46 -19.17 12.39
CA GLN A 300 0.32 -19.13 13.84
C GLN A 300 -0.54 -20.27 14.34
N ARG A 301 -0.31 -20.68 15.57
CA ARG A 301 -1.23 -21.62 16.23
C ARG A 301 -2.53 -20.89 16.49
N PHE A 302 -3.59 -21.54 16.13
CA PHE A 302 -4.94 -21.03 16.33
C PHE A 302 -5.75 -22.06 17.09
N SER A 303 -6.31 -21.68 18.20
CA SER A 303 -7.21 -22.52 18.97
C SER A 303 -8.52 -21.80 19.17
N THR A 304 -9.61 -22.54 19.03
CA THR A 304 -10.95 -22.01 19.21
C THR A 304 -11.76 -22.93 20.12
N GLY A 305 -12.78 -22.37 20.75
CA GLY A 305 -13.56 -23.04 21.75
C GLY A 305 -13.05 -22.78 23.17
N SER A 306 -13.81 -23.21 24.16
CA SER A 306 -13.46 -23.07 25.57
C SER A 306 -13.51 -24.41 26.29
N GLY A 307 -12.61 -24.61 27.26
CA GLY A 307 -12.56 -25.79 28.11
C GLY A 307 -12.27 -27.08 27.35
N ARG A 308 -13.06 -28.14 27.58
CA ARG A 308 -12.84 -29.46 27.01
C ARG A 308 -13.08 -29.58 25.50
N TYR A 309 -13.63 -28.53 24.88
CA TYR A 309 -13.92 -28.46 23.44
C TYR A 309 -12.97 -27.58 22.67
N GLN A 310 -11.82 -27.24 23.27
CA GLN A 310 -10.78 -26.48 22.60
C GLN A 310 -10.17 -27.30 21.46
N GLN A 311 -10.29 -26.83 20.25
CA GLN A 311 -9.69 -27.44 19.06
C GLN A 311 -8.54 -26.58 18.59
N GLY A 312 -7.38 -27.20 18.43
CA GLY A 312 -6.19 -26.55 17.92
C GLY A 312 -5.94 -26.87 16.45
N GLY A 313 -5.33 -25.93 15.76
CA GLY A 313 -4.87 -26.06 14.38
C GLY A 313 -3.86 -24.97 14.05
N LEU A 314 -3.57 -24.81 12.79
CA LEU A 314 -2.77 -23.71 12.28
C LEU A 314 -3.66 -22.74 11.52
N MET A 315 -3.46 -21.47 11.76
CA MET A 315 -3.95 -20.40 10.90
C MET A 315 -2.83 -19.99 9.96
N VAL A 316 -3.09 -20.11 8.69
CA VAL A 316 -2.20 -19.68 7.60
C VAL A 316 -2.76 -18.38 7.05
N THR A 317 -1.95 -17.34 7.04
CA THR A 317 -2.33 -16.07 6.43
C THR A 317 -1.51 -15.82 5.18
N PHE A 318 -2.18 -15.40 4.12
CA PHE A 318 -1.53 -14.94 2.89
C PHE A 318 -1.95 -13.52 2.59
N HIS A 319 -0.96 -12.71 2.21
CA HIS A 319 -1.15 -11.35 1.74
C HIS A 319 -0.45 -11.22 0.40
N ALA A 320 -1.19 -10.98 -0.65
CA ALA A 320 -0.64 -10.75 -1.97
C ALA A 320 -0.98 -9.32 -2.44
N ILE A 321 -0.02 -8.69 -3.10
CA ILE A 321 -0.15 -7.38 -3.72
C ILE A 321 0.56 -7.41 -5.07
N GLY A 322 0.05 -6.68 -6.05
CA GLY A 322 0.65 -6.54 -7.36
C GLY A 322 0.00 -5.41 -8.14
N THR A 323 0.51 -5.10 -9.30
CA THR A 323 -0.04 -4.07 -10.19
C THR A 323 -0.78 -4.71 -11.36
N ALA A 324 -2.06 -4.38 -11.49
CA ALA A 324 -2.88 -4.76 -12.64
C ALA A 324 -2.42 -3.99 -13.88
N ILE A 325 -2.24 -4.68 -15.00
CA ILE A 325 -1.74 -4.11 -16.26
C ILE A 325 -2.67 -4.42 -17.41
N ARG A 326 -2.60 -3.56 -18.44
CA ARG A 326 -3.28 -3.77 -19.73
C ARG A 326 -2.33 -3.47 -20.88
N GLU A 327 -2.21 -4.40 -21.81
CA GLU A 327 -1.48 -4.20 -23.06
C GLU A 327 -2.31 -3.32 -24.00
N ARG A 328 -1.65 -2.39 -24.69
CA ARG A 328 -2.26 -1.60 -25.77
C ARG A 328 -2.21 -2.39 -27.06
N GLU A 329 -3.29 -2.40 -27.83
CA GLU A 329 -3.39 -3.17 -29.09
C GLU A 329 -2.32 -2.82 -30.15
N ALA A 330 -1.69 -1.68 -30.06
CA ALA A 330 -0.69 -1.20 -31.03
C ALA A 330 0.67 -0.89 -30.39
N ALA A 331 1.03 -1.60 -29.32
CA ALA A 331 2.30 -1.37 -28.65
C ALA A 331 3.49 -1.75 -29.56
N PRO A 332 4.50 -0.87 -29.71
CA PRO A 332 5.73 -1.27 -30.38
C PRO A 332 6.39 -2.38 -29.57
N LEU A 333 6.87 -3.42 -30.25
CA LEU A 333 7.66 -4.46 -29.60
C LEU A 333 8.86 -3.80 -28.90
N TYR A 334 8.96 -3.95 -27.60
CA TYR A 334 10.13 -3.56 -26.85
C TYR A 334 11.33 -4.38 -27.35
N ALA A 335 12.25 -3.75 -28.06
CA ALA A 335 13.54 -4.35 -28.33
C ALA A 335 14.40 -4.18 -27.08
N PRO A 336 14.73 -5.25 -26.32
CA PRO A 336 15.62 -5.13 -25.19
C PRO A 336 16.91 -4.48 -25.67
N GLN A 337 17.34 -3.44 -24.97
CA GLN A 337 18.65 -2.84 -25.26
C GLN A 337 19.68 -3.96 -25.18
N THR A 338 20.42 -4.15 -26.27
CA THR A 338 21.50 -5.14 -26.30
C THR A 338 22.40 -4.86 -25.11
N THR A 339 22.58 -5.84 -24.27
CA THR A 339 23.55 -5.76 -23.16
C THR A 339 24.86 -5.30 -23.78
N ILE A 340 25.35 -4.12 -23.43
CA ILE A 340 26.66 -3.65 -23.90
C ILE A 340 27.67 -4.60 -23.27
N ASP A 341 28.24 -5.49 -24.08
CA ASP A 341 29.28 -6.39 -23.62
C ASP A 341 30.55 -5.56 -23.43
N LEU A 342 30.77 -5.11 -22.19
CA LEU A 342 31.95 -4.33 -21.79
C LEU A 342 33.26 -5.08 -22.06
N LEU A 343 33.22 -6.39 -22.28
CA LEU A 343 34.38 -7.21 -22.63
C LEU A 343 34.79 -7.03 -24.10
N THR A 344 33.91 -6.60 -24.98
CA THR A 344 34.23 -6.37 -26.40
C THR A 344 34.96 -5.04 -26.61
N GLN A 345 34.76 -4.03 -25.75
CA GLN A 345 35.41 -2.74 -25.84
C GLN A 345 36.92 -2.80 -25.44
N GLN A 346 37.32 -3.73 -24.60
CA GLN A 346 38.72 -3.88 -24.20
C GLN A 346 39.59 -4.50 -25.30
N ARG A 347 39.03 -5.17 -26.30
CA ARG A 347 39.81 -5.78 -27.39
C ARG A 347 40.12 -4.84 -28.55
N SER A 348 39.44 -3.73 -28.71
CA SER A 348 39.68 -2.74 -29.77
C SER A 348 40.65 -1.62 -29.39
N ALA A 349 41.14 -1.56 -28.16
CA ALA A 349 42.08 -0.56 -27.69
C ALA A 349 43.54 -1.06 -27.68
N THR A 350 43.84 -2.25 -28.22
CA THR A 350 45.19 -2.83 -28.25
C THR A 350 45.58 -3.30 -29.65
N THR A 351 45.36 -2.46 -30.65
CA THR A 351 45.94 -2.67 -31.98
C THR A 351 46.54 -1.38 -32.47
#